data_4b9c215270aee07ac3da75f5362fa8cb
#
_entry.id   4b9c215270aee07ac3da75f5362fa8cb
#
_cell.length_a   1.000
_cell.length_b   1.000
_cell.length_c   1.000
_cell.angle_alpha   90.00
_cell.angle_beta   90.00
_cell.angle_gamma   90.00
#
_symmetry.space_group_name_H-M   'P 1'
#
loop_
_entity.id
_entity.type
_entity.pdbx_description
1 polymer ?
#
loop_
_entity_poly.entity_id
_entity_poly.type
_entity_poly.pdbx_seq_one_letter_code
_entity_poly.pdbx_strand_id
1 'polypeptide(L)'
;MFVDIAKVLVRAGRGGNGVVSFRHEKYVDKGGPDGGDGGRGGDIVFLATKDLNTLLNFRYKPELKAEKGGDGGKRNKRGKSGAPLIVKVPMGTLVKRDGMVIADLTEDQQQAVVARGGDGGFGNAHFTSSTRQTPKIAELGEAGEEFEAELELKLLADVGLVGFPNAGKSTFLSVVSNARPEIANYEFTTLTPNLGVADIDDGSILIADIPGLIEGASEGKGLGDQFLRHVERTAVLLHMIDVYSDDPAEKYQAIRRELEKYSESLAERPEIIALTKCEGLDDEIIAMQSTALQKVANGAPVVAISSQTHDGVTELLRMLRDEVAGYREREAEIVDEKEEDLPTISLDDQVISDAWSVRRVSGAESNETDDEDENIEFIVAGAKIEKFARRTNFDQFESVNRLRDIMRKMGITHELLRQGAIGESLIQIGESMPFTLVEQ
;
A
#
# COMPACT_ATOMS: atom_id res chain seq x y z
N MET A 1 -6.68 -20.68 3.47
CA MET A 1 -5.27 -20.24 3.64
C MET A 1 -5.27 -18.73 3.74
N PHE A 2 -4.86 -18.17 4.85
CA PHE A 2 -4.83 -16.73 5.10
C PHE A 2 -3.43 -16.19 4.72
N VAL A 3 -3.37 -15.01 4.11
CA VAL A 3 -2.13 -14.33 3.73
C VAL A 3 -2.25 -12.88 4.17
N ASP A 4 -1.33 -12.43 5.01
CA ASP A 4 -1.27 -11.09 5.60
C ASP A 4 -0.22 -10.19 4.95
N ILE A 5 0.75 -10.78 4.27
CA ILE A 5 1.77 -10.05 3.51
C ILE A 5 1.78 -10.59 2.08
N ALA A 6 1.70 -9.69 1.10
CA ALA A 6 1.81 -10.04 -0.31
C ALA A 6 2.65 -9.01 -1.06
N LYS A 7 3.50 -9.47 -1.97
CA LYS A 7 4.23 -8.62 -2.89
C LYS A 7 3.54 -8.63 -4.24
N VAL A 8 3.30 -7.46 -4.80
CA VAL A 8 2.63 -7.29 -6.08
C VAL A 8 3.41 -6.33 -6.97
N LEU A 9 3.54 -6.68 -8.23
CA LEU A 9 4.10 -5.80 -9.24
C LEU A 9 2.98 -4.90 -9.77
N VAL A 10 3.07 -3.63 -9.46
CA VAL A 10 2.10 -2.60 -9.84
C VAL A 10 2.58 -1.92 -11.11
N ARG A 11 1.77 -1.98 -12.19
CA ARG A 11 2.06 -1.35 -13.49
C ARG A 11 0.88 -0.50 -13.92
N ALA A 12 0.96 0.79 -13.75
CA ALA A 12 -0.02 1.73 -14.28
C ALA A 12 0.03 1.81 -15.82
N GLY A 13 -1.06 2.24 -16.43
CA GLY A 13 -1.16 2.31 -17.88
C GLY A 13 -0.21 3.34 -18.48
N ARG A 14 0.47 3.00 -19.57
CA ARG A 14 1.22 3.98 -20.38
C ARG A 14 0.24 4.92 -21.10
N GLY A 15 0.58 6.19 -21.24
CA GLY A 15 -0.12 7.13 -22.12
C GLY A 15 0.01 6.74 -23.60
N GLY A 16 -1.00 7.07 -24.38
CA GLY A 16 -0.98 6.91 -25.84
C GLY A 16 -0.08 7.96 -26.51
N ASN A 17 0.44 7.66 -27.68
CA ASN A 17 1.27 8.58 -28.44
C ASN A 17 0.42 9.66 -29.13
N GLY A 18 0.96 10.88 -29.24
CA GLY A 18 0.45 11.89 -30.17
C GLY A 18 0.75 11.52 -31.63
N VAL A 19 0.03 12.07 -32.54
CA VAL A 19 0.14 11.77 -33.98
C VAL A 19 0.53 12.99 -34.79
N VAL A 20 1.40 12.82 -35.78
CA VAL A 20 1.66 13.79 -36.81
C VAL A 20 0.69 13.53 -37.98
N SER A 21 -0.21 14.46 -38.25
CA SER A 21 -1.15 14.38 -39.37
C SER A 21 -1.45 15.79 -39.92
N PHE A 22 -1.74 15.85 -41.19
CA PHE A 22 -2.13 17.08 -41.89
C PHE A 22 -3.48 16.83 -42.59
N ARG A 23 -4.30 17.85 -42.58
CA ARG A 23 -5.63 17.81 -43.18
C ARG A 23 -5.51 17.65 -44.71
N HIS A 24 -6.15 16.63 -45.26
CA HIS A 24 -6.28 16.40 -46.70
C HIS A 24 -7.75 16.42 -47.07
N GLU A 25 -8.15 17.44 -47.83
CA GLU A 25 -9.52 17.55 -48.36
C GLU A 25 -9.50 17.89 -49.84
N LYS A 26 -10.60 17.54 -50.51
CA LYS A 26 -10.79 17.91 -51.91
C LYS A 26 -10.77 19.43 -52.05
N TYR A 27 -9.91 19.96 -52.89
CA TYR A 27 -9.69 21.40 -53.11
C TYR A 27 -8.88 22.14 -52.02
N VAL A 28 -8.21 21.45 -51.10
CA VAL A 28 -7.30 22.03 -50.12
C VAL A 28 -5.92 21.43 -50.32
N ASP A 29 -5.04 22.11 -51.07
CA ASP A 29 -3.71 21.59 -51.41
C ASP A 29 -2.75 21.57 -50.19
N LYS A 30 -2.93 22.46 -49.24
CA LYS A 30 -2.13 22.58 -48.03
C LYS A 30 -3.02 22.70 -46.81
N GLY A 31 -3.47 21.55 -46.28
CA GLY A 31 -4.17 21.52 -45.00
C GLY A 31 -3.24 21.73 -43.82
N GLY A 32 -3.72 22.40 -42.76
CA GLY A 32 -2.97 22.58 -41.53
C GLY A 32 -2.75 21.27 -40.78
N PRO A 33 -1.93 21.28 -39.70
CA PRO A 33 -1.72 20.14 -38.82
C PRO A 33 -3.04 19.75 -38.11
N ASP A 34 -3.39 18.47 -38.13
CA ASP A 34 -4.63 17.94 -37.57
C ASP A 34 -4.40 16.65 -36.76
N GLY A 35 -3.17 16.38 -36.34
CA GLY A 35 -2.86 15.24 -35.51
C GLY A 35 -3.32 15.46 -34.07
N GLY A 36 -4.10 14.52 -33.57
CA GLY A 36 -4.66 14.57 -32.20
C GLY A 36 -3.69 14.02 -31.15
N ASP A 37 -4.00 14.34 -29.90
CA ASP A 37 -3.25 13.91 -28.73
C ASP A 37 -3.56 12.46 -28.36
N GLY A 38 -2.60 11.77 -27.73
CA GLY A 38 -2.82 10.49 -27.09
C GLY A 38 -3.70 10.60 -25.85
N GLY A 39 -4.33 9.50 -25.46
CA GLY A 39 -5.08 9.38 -24.21
C GLY A 39 -4.16 9.11 -23.02
N ARG A 40 -4.57 9.48 -21.82
CA ARG A 40 -3.87 9.14 -20.57
C ARG A 40 -3.99 7.64 -20.30
N GLY A 41 -2.96 7.02 -19.71
CA GLY A 41 -3.03 5.67 -19.17
C GLY A 41 -3.92 5.57 -17.93
N GLY A 42 -4.43 4.36 -17.64
CA GLY A 42 -5.23 4.09 -16.46
C GLY A 42 -4.39 4.08 -15.18
N ASP A 43 -4.95 4.59 -14.11
CA ASP A 43 -4.36 4.53 -12.76
C ASP A 43 -4.62 3.16 -12.13
N ILE A 44 -3.84 2.78 -11.10
CA ILE A 44 -4.16 1.66 -10.22
C ILE A 44 -4.67 2.24 -8.90
N VAL A 45 -5.90 1.88 -8.56
CA VAL A 45 -6.61 2.36 -7.38
C VAL A 45 -6.93 1.17 -6.49
N PHE A 46 -6.48 1.22 -5.24
CA PHE A 46 -6.90 0.24 -4.25
C PHE A 46 -8.18 0.74 -3.55
N LEU A 47 -9.10 -0.20 -3.37
CA LEU A 47 -10.40 0.03 -2.72
C LEU A 47 -10.51 -0.91 -1.53
N ALA A 48 -10.54 -0.35 -0.33
CA ALA A 48 -10.79 -1.12 0.88
C ALA A 48 -12.21 -1.67 0.92
N THR A 49 -12.36 -2.91 1.34
CA THR A 49 -13.67 -3.53 1.54
C THR A 49 -13.66 -4.46 2.74
N LYS A 50 -14.75 -4.46 3.49
CA LYS A 50 -14.97 -5.41 4.57
C LYS A 50 -15.37 -6.82 4.09
N ASP A 51 -15.65 -7.00 2.79
CA ASP A 51 -15.95 -8.31 2.20
C ASP A 51 -14.72 -9.21 2.09
N LEU A 52 -13.52 -8.65 2.23
CA LEU A 52 -12.24 -9.35 2.15
C LEU A 52 -11.54 -9.29 3.50
N ASN A 53 -10.96 -10.42 3.91
CA ASN A 53 -10.19 -10.54 5.16
C ASN A 53 -8.77 -11.12 4.95
N THR A 54 -8.35 -11.31 3.70
CA THR A 54 -7.05 -11.90 3.37
C THR A 54 -6.49 -11.33 2.07
N LEU A 55 -5.16 -11.28 1.97
CA LEU A 55 -4.42 -10.91 0.74
C LEU A 55 -4.13 -12.11 -0.17
N LEU A 56 -4.75 -13.27 0.06
CA LEU A 56 -4.50 -14.51 -0.69
C LEU A 56 -4.62 -14.35 -2.22
N ASN A 57 -5.54 -13.51 -2.68
CA ASN A 57 -5.75 -13.28 -4.12
C ASN A 57 -4.50 -12.73 -4.81
N PHE A 58 -3.66 -11.97 -4.09
CA PHE A 58 -2.45 -11.34 -4.63
C PHE A 58 -1.30 -12.35 -4.79
N ARG A 59 -1.32 -13.44 -4.03
CA ARG A 59 -0.36 -14.55 -4.22
C ARG A 59 -0.59 -15.28 -5.56
N TYR A 60 -1.85 -15.38 -6.00
CA TYR A 60 -2.19 -16.01 -7.28
C TYR A 60 -2.12 -15.05 -8.46
N LYS A 61 -2.28 -13.74 -8.22
CA LYS A 61 -2.19 -12.69 -9.23
C LYS A 61 -1.24 -11.59 -8.74
N PRO A 62 0.07 -11.83 -8.78
CA PRO A 62 1.05 -10.87 -8.26
C PRO A 62 1.28 -9.68 -9.21
N GLU A 63 0.72 -9.67 -10.40
CA GLU A 63 0.84 -8.57 -11.36
C GLU A 63 -0.50 -7.83 -11.50
N LEU A 64 -0.45 -6.53 -11.21
CA LEU A 64 -1.56 -5.59 -11.36
C LEU A 64 -1.25 -4.62 -12.48
N LYS A 65 -1.98 -4.73 -13.60
CA LYS A 65 -1.73 -3.93 -14.80
C LYS A 65 -2.97 -3.17 -15.22
N ALA A 66 -2.88 -1.83 -15.26
CA ALA A 66 -3.94 -0.97 -15.75
C ALA A 66 -3.91 -0.83 -17.28
N GLU A 67 -5.01 -0.35 -17.86
CA GLU A 67 -5.18 -0.19 -19.29
C GLU A 67 -4.34 0.98 -19.83
N LYS A 68 -3.69 0.77 -20.97
CA LYS A 68 -2.95 1.83 -21.66
C LYS A 68 -3.90 2.85 -22.30
N GLY A 69 -3.46 4.10 -22.44
CA GLY A 69 -4.13 5.11 -23.27
C GLY A 69 -4.05 4.77 -24.76
N GLY A 70 -5.08 5.13 -25.50
CA GLY A 70 -5.11 5.01 -26.96
C GLY A 70 -4.26 6.10 -27.61
N ASP A 71 -3.66 5.79 -28.75
CA ASP A 71 -2.93 6.78 -29.54
C ASP A 71 -3.88 7.83 -30.15
N GLY A 72 -3.37 9.02 -30.40
CA GLY A 72 -4.06 10.08 -31.10
C GLY A 72 -4.44 9.66 -32.53
N GLY A 73 -5.39 10.34 -33.12
CA GLY A 73 -5.83 10.07 -34.48
C GLY A 73 -5.81 11.33 -35.38
N LYS A 74 -6.05 11.15 -36.67
CA LYS A 74 -6.24 12.24 -37.63
C LYS A 74 -7.48 13.07 -37.26
N ARG A 75 -7.57 14.30 -37.79
CA ARG A 75 -8.68 15.23 -37.59
C ARG A 75 -8.88 15.62 -36.14
N ASN A 76 -7.78 15.89 -35.44
CA ASN A 76 -7.74 16.26 -33.99
C ASN A 76 -8.42 15.24 -33.08
N LYS A 77 -8.50 13.96 -33.50
CA LYS A 77 -9.14 12.93 -32.71
C LYS A 77 -8.20 12.53 -31.56
N ARG A 78 -8.61 12.84 -30.33
CA ARG A 78 -7.90 12.43 -29.12
C ARG A 78 -8.03 10.93 -28.90
N GLY A 79 -6.94 10.29 -28.48
CA GLY A 79 -6.93 8.90 -28.03
C GLY A 79 -7.81 8.69 -26.80
N LYS A 80 -8.43 7.51 -26.68
CA LYS A 80 -9.22 7.14 -25.50
C LYS A 80 -8.30 7.02 -24.29
N SER A 81 -8.70 7.57 -23.12
CA SER A 81 -8.00 7.31 -21.88
C SER A 81 -8.20 5.86 -21.45
N GLY A 82 -7.15 5.23 -20.91
CA GLY A 82 -7.22 3.91 -20.31
C GLY A 82 -8.11 3.94 -19.07
N ALA A 83 -8.86 2.86 -18.85
CA ALA A 83 -9.67 2.72 -17.64
C ALA A 83 -8.77 2.49 -16.42
N PRO A 84 -9.09 3.07 -15.25
CA PRO A 84 -8.39 2.75 -14.01
C PRO A 84 -8.64 1.29 -13.62
N LEU A 85 -7.64 0.64 -13.06
CA LEU A 85 -7.78 -0.68 -12.46
C LEU A 85 -8.12 -0.51 -10.97
N ILE A 86 -9.36 -0.83 -10.62
CA ILE A 86 -9.80 -0.83 -9.22
C ILE A 86 -9.53 -2.22 -8.64
N VAL A 87 -8.70 -2.27 -7.61
CA VAL A 87 -8.28 -3.50 -6.94
C VAL A 87 -8.84 -3.49 -5.52
N LYS A 88 -9.69 -4.46 -5.21
CA LYS A 88 -10.25 -4.61 -3.87
C LYS A 88 -9.21 -5.20 -2.92
N VAL A 89 -9.05 -4.59 -1.76
CA VAL A 89 -8.17 -5.04 -0.67
C VAL A 89 -8.96 -5.09 0.64
N PRO A 90 -8.56 -5.92 1.61
CA PRO A 90 -9.14 -5.89 2.96
C PRO A 90 -8.96 -4.52 3.62
N MET A 91 -9.87 -4.17 4.52
CA MET A 91 -9.65 -3.03 5.44
C MET A 91 -8.40 -3.28 6.30
N GLY A 92 -7.70 -2.20 6.67
CA GLY A 92 -6.44 -2.27 7.41
C GLY A 92 -5.23 -2.69 6.55
N THR A 93 -5.34 -2.59 5.20
CA THR A 93 -4.22 -2.87 4.31
C THR A 93 -3.28 -1.67 4.22
N LEU A 94 -2.03 -1.87 4.63
CA LEU A 94 -0.91 -0.97 4.35
C LEU A 94 -0.32 -1.30 2.99
N VAL A 95 -0.06 -0.27 2.21
CA VAL A 95 0.68 -0.38 0.94
C VAL A 95 2.03 0.29 1.12
N LYS A 96 3.10 -0.47 0.94
CA LYS A 96 4.48 0.02 1.07
C LYS A 96 5.19 -0.02 -0.28
N ARG A 97 6.03 0.98 -0.53
CA ARG A 97 6.97 1.03 -1.64
C ARG A 97 8.36 1.30 -1.06
N ASP A 98 9.32 0.44 -1.35
CA ASP A 98 10.70 0.55 -0.85
C ASP A 98 10.78 0.74 0.68
N GLY A 99 9.88 0.06 1.43
CA GLY A 99 9.76 0.14 2.88
C GLY A 99 8.97 1.36 3.41
N MET A 100 8.64 2.34 2.56
CA MET A 100 7.83 3.50 2.96
C MET A 100 6.34 3.25 2.72
N VAL A 101 5.50 3.67 3.67
CA VAL A 101 4.05 3.59 3.54
C VAL A 101 3.57 4.66 2.56
N ILE A 102 2.92 4.24 1.47
CA ILE A 102 2.34 5.13 0.45
C ILE A 102 0.81 5.20 0.52
N ALA A 103 0.17 4.23 1.17
CA ALA A 103 -1.27 4.26 1.45
C ALA A 103 -1.59 3.42 2.68
N ASP A 104 -2.57 3.86 3.45
CA ASP A 104 -3.17 3.18 4.59
C ASP A 104 -4.69 3.14 4.39
N LEU A 105 -5.24 1.96 4.27
CA LEU A 105 -6.63 1.73 3.89
C LEU A 105 -7.40 1.15 5.07
N THR A 106 -7.83 2.00 5.98
CA THR A 106 -8.46 1.63 7.25
C THR A 106 -9.99 1.60 7.20
N GLU A 107 -10.62 2.38 6.31
CA GLU A 107 -12.07 2.53 6.25
C GLU A 107 -12.69 1.76 5.09
N ASP A 108 -13.94 1.28 5.25
CA ASP A 108 -14.68 0.64 4.16
C ASP A 108 -14.95 1.63 3.02
N GLN A 109 -14.78 1.20 1.78
CA GLN A 109 -14.90 2.00 0.56
C GLN A 109 -13.84 3.13 0.42
N GLN A 110 -12.85 3.20 1.30
CA GLN A 110 -11.71 4.09 1.14
C GLN A 110 -10.93 3.75 -0.11
N GLN A 111 -10.54 4.77 -0.86
CA GLN A 111 -9.79 4.60 -2.11
C GLN A 111 -8.44 5.32 -2.03
N ALA A 112 -7.39 4.66 -2.51
CA ALA A 112 -6.08 5.26 -2.68
C ALA A 112 -5.55 5.00 -4.09
N VAL A 113 -5.04 6.06 -4.74
CA VAL A 113 -4.31 5.93 -6.01
C VAL A 113 -2.90 5.48 -5.69
N VAL A 114 -2.60 4.20 -5.94
CA VAL A 114 -1.30 3.59 -5.63
C VAL A 114 -0.29 3.86 -6.74
N ALA A 115 -0.71 3.82 -8.01
CA ALA A 115 0.15 4.13 -9.13
C ALA A 115 -0.60 4.95 -10.19
N ARG A 116 0.06 5.99 -10.70
CA ARG A 116 -0.52 6.90 -11.67
C ARG A 116 -0.17 6.49 -13.09
N GLY A 117 -1.19 6.51 -13.96
CA GLY A 117 -1.02 6.32 -15.39
C GLY A 117 -0.24 7.46 -16.04
N GLY A 118 0.52 7.14 -17.07
CA GLY A 118 1.30 8.11 -17.83
C GLY A 118 0.41 9.05 -18.65
N ASP A 119 0.85 10.28 -18.84
CA ASP A 119 0.17 11.27 -19.66
C ASP A 119 0.26 10.91 -21.15
N GLY A 120 -0.79 11.24 -21.90
CA GLY A 120 -0.78 11.12 -23.36
C GLY A 120 0.16 12.14 -24.01
N GLY A 121 0.84 11.74 -25.09
CA GLY A 121 1.68 12.63 -25.88
C GLY A 121 0.85 13.62 -26.70
N PHE A 122 1.33 14.83 -26.90
CA PHE A 122 0.69 15.83 -27.74
C PHE A 122 0.88 15.54 -29.22
N GLY A 123 -0.20 15.70 -30.01
CA GLY A 123 -0.17 15.64 -31.46
C GLY A 123 0.39 16.92 -32.09
N ASN A 124 0.71 16.89 -33.40
CA ASN A 124 1.32 18.03 -34.05
C ASN A 124 0.42 19.29 -34.11
N ALA A 125 -0.89 19.14 -34.02
CA ALA A 125 -1.80 20.28 -33.94
C ALA A 125 -1.54 21.16 -32.70
N HIS A 126 -1.10 20.56 -31.59
CA HIS A 126 -0.77 21.27 -30.35
C HIS A 126 0.45 22.22 -30.49
N PHE A 127 1.40 21.88 -31.39
CA PHE A 127 2.63 22.64 -31.59
C PHE A 127 2.55 23.74 -32.63
N THR A 128 1.37 24.02 -33.13
CA THR A 128 1.14 25.09 -34.10
C THR A 128 1.32 26.45 -33.45
N SER A 129 2.12 27.31 -34.08
CA SER A 129 2.31 28.71 -33.64
C SER A 129 2.41 29.63 -34.86
N SER A 130 2.43 30.96 -34.64
CA SER A 130 2.59 31.96 -35.70
C SER A 130 3.87 31.77 -36.49
N THR A 131 4.92 31.29 -35.86
CA THR A 131 6.25 31.04 -36.46
C THR A 131 6.41 29.63 -37.01
N ARG A 132 5.66 28.65 -36.47
CA ARG A 132 5.70 27.24 -36.88
C ARG A 132 4.29 26.78 -37.26
N GLN A 133 3.90 27.00 -38.52
CA GLN A 133 2.55 26.69 -39.00
C GLN A 133 2.36 25.22 -39.41
N THR A 134 3.41 24.48 -39.69
CA THR A 134 3.37 23.07 -40.12
C THR A 134 4.31 22.19 -39.33
N PRO A 135 4.13 22.08 -37.98
CA PRO A 135 5.00 21.25 -37.17
C PRO A 135 4.83 19.76 -37.54
N LYS A 136 5.95 19.07 -37.73
CA LYS A 136 6.02 17.62 -37.95
C LYS A 136 6.46 16.86 -36.68
N ILE A 137 6.10 17.40 -35.52
CA ILE A 137 6.48 16.89 -34.21
C ILE A 137 5.25 16.35 -33.52
N ALA A 138 5.36 15.17 -32.92
CA ALA A 138 4.41 14.64 -31.96
C ALA A 138 5.19 14.05 -30.78
N GLU A 139 4.63 14.12 -29.59
CA GLU A 139 5.20 13.53 -28.40
C GLU A 139 4.77 12.08 -28.23
N LEU A 140 5.65 11.28 -27.65
CA LEU A 140 5.32 9.94 -27.17
C LEU A 140 4.52 10.05 -25.87
N GLY A 141 3.65 9.06 -25.61
CA GLY A 141 2.99 8.92 -24.33
C GLY A 141 3.99 8.55 -23.22
N GLU A 142 3.80 9.10 -22.03
CA GLU A 142 4.59 8.76 -20.86
C GLU A 142 4.36 7.31 -20.42
N ALA A 143 5.40 6.68 -19.87
CA ALA A 143 5.24 5.44 -19.13
C ALA A 143 4.39 5.70 -17.88
N GLY A 144 3.52 4.76 -17.50
CA GLY A 144 2.90 4.77 -16.19
C GLY A 144 3.92 4.38 -15.10
N GLU A 145 3.58 4.65 -13.86
CA GLU A 145 4.39 4.22 -12.73
C GLU A 145 4.43 2.68 -12.65
N GLU A 146 5.63 2.15 -12.41
CA GLU A 146 5.87 0.72 -12.25
C GLU A 146 6.80 0.49 -11.06
N PHE A 147 6.37 -0.34 -10.10
CA PHE A 147 7.17 -0.73 -8.93
C PHE A 147 6.60 -1.97 -8.25
N GLU A 148 7.42 -2.60 -7.40
CA GLU A 148 6.97 -3.66 -6.50
C GLU A 148 6.37 -3.03 -5.24
N ALA A 149 5.08 -3.28 -4.99
CA ALA A 149 4.41 -2.88 -3.75
C ALA A 149 4.34 -4.07 -2.80
N GLU A 150 4.61 -3.81 -1.53
CA GLU A 150 4.37 -4.76 -0.44
C GLU A 150 3.07 -4.38 0.25
N LEU A 151 2.14 -5.32 0.27
CA LEU A 151 0.85 -5.20 0.96
C LEU A 151 0.96 -5.90 2.30
N GLU A 152 0.56 -5.21 3.37
CA GLU A 152 0.56 -5.77 4.71
C GLU A 152 -0.78 -5.47 5.39
N LEU A 153 -1.39 -6.47 6.02
CA LEU A 153 -2.57 -6.27 6.86
C LEU A 153 -2.16 -5.84 8.27
N LYS A 154 -2.62 -4.67 8.72
CA LYS A 154 -2.33 -4.12 10.05
C LYS A 154 -3.00 -4.92 11.19
N LEU A 155 -4.24 -5.34 10.98
CA LEU A 155 -5.03 -6.02 12.00
C LEU A 155 -5.19 -7.49 11.62
N LEU A 156 -4.80 -8.38 12.52
CA LEU A 156 -5.02 -9.81 12.38
C LEU A 156 -6.42 -10.19 12.85
N ALA A 157 -6.87 -9.54 13.92
CA ALA A 157 -8.20 -9.73 14.51
C ALA A 157 -8.59 -8.51 15.35
N ASP A 158 -9.89 -8.32 15.53
CA ASP A 158 -10.42 -7.30 16.43
C ASP A 158 -10.22 -7.71 17.89
N VAL A 159 -10.39 -9.01 18.17
CA VAL A 159 -10.33 -9.59 19.51
C VAL A 159 -9.35 -10.76 19.54
N GLY A 160 -8.39 -10.71 20.44
CA GLY A 160 -7.48 -11.81 20.73
C GLY A 160 -7.94 -12.61 21.95
N LEU A 161 -8.16 -13.93 21.77
CA LEU A 161 -8.48 -14.82 22.91
C LEU A 161 -7.22 -15.21 23.65
N VAL A 162 -7.16 -14.91 24.93
CA VAL A 162 -6.07 -15.31 25.84
C VAL A 162 -6.63 -16.12 27.00
N GLY A 163 -5.88 -17.09 27.50
CA GLY A 163 -6.32 -17.94 28.60
C GLY A 163 -5.58 -19.26 28.63
N PHE A 164 -5.61 -19.95 29.79
CA PHE A 164 -4.97 -21.25 30.00
C PHE A 164 -5.50 -22.32 29.04
N PRO A 165 -4.76 -23.42 28.79
CA PRO A 165 -5.30 -24.59 28.12
C PRO A 165 -6.62 -25.02 28.77
N ASN A 166 -7.59 -25.43 27.94
CA ASN A 166 -8.93 -25.84 28.37
C ASN A 166 -9.80 -24.75 29.02
N ALA A 167 -9.42 -23.48 28.97
CA ALA A 167 -10.28 -22.36 29.39
C ALA A 167 -11.51 -22.14 28.50
N GLY A 168 -11.71 -22.96 27.48
CA GLY A 168 -12.90 -22.90 26.61
C GLY A 168 -12.73 -22.00 25.36
N LYS A 169 -11.52 -21.51 25.03
CA LYS A 169 -11.26 -20.61 23.89
C LYS A 169 -11.78 -21.14 22.57
N SER A 170 -11.33 -22.33 22.18
CA SER A 170 -11.71 -22.93 20.88
C SER A 170 -13.20 -23.32 20.84
N THR A 171 -13.78 -23.70 22.00
CA THR A 171 -15.23 -23.95 22.12
C THR A 171 -16.00 -22.64 21.92
N PHE A 172 -15.63 -21.59 22.60
CA PHE A 172 -16.20 -20.25 22.41
C PHE A 172 -16.16 -19.82 20.96
N LEU A 173 -14.96 -19.88 20.35
CA LEU A 173 -14.77 -19.50 18.96
C LEU A 173 -15.67 -20.29 17.99
N SER A 174 -15.85 -21.61 18.24
CA SER A 174 -16.73 -22.46 17.41
C SER A 174 -18.21 -22.15 17.57
N VAL A 175 -18.63 -21.64 18.74
CA VAL A 175 -19.99 -21.27 19.03
C VAL A 175 -20.39 -19.92 18.46
N VAL A 176 -19.47 -18.93 18.52
CA VAL A 176 -19.77 -17.57 18.08
C VAL A 176 -19.48 -17.35 16.58
N SER A 177 -18.71 -18.23 15.96
CA SER A 177 -18.37 -18.09 14.54
C SER A 177 -19.48 -18.64 13.64
N ASN A 178 -19.97 -17.81 12.71
CA ASN A 178 -21.00 -18.19 11.73
C ASN A 178 -20.49 -19.16 10.66
N ALA A 179 -19.20 -19.19 10.40
CA ALA A 179 -18.55 -20.20 9.57
C ALA A 179 -17.66 -21.08 10.45
N ARG A 180 -17.36 -22.31 10.00
CA ARG A 180 -16.37 -23.13 10.71
C ARG A 180 -15.07 -22.31 10.83
N PRO A 181 -14.48 -22.20 12.05
CA PRO A 181 -13.23 -21.49 12.23
C PRO A 181 -12.22 -21.94 11.19
N GLU A 182 -11.66 -21.01 10.44
CA GLU A 182 -10.64 -21.33 9.46
C GLU A 182 -9.29 -21.40 10.16
N ILE A 183 -8.58 -22.49 9.91
CA ILE A 183 -7.19 -22.65 10.34
C ILE A 183 -6.32 -21.78 9.42
N ALA A 184 -5.83 -20.69 9.94
CA ALA A 184 -4.91 -19.82 9.20
C ALA A 184 -3.49 -20.42 9.24
N ASN A 185 -3.07 -21.04 8.15
CA ASN A 185 -1.71 -21.55 7.99
C ASN A 185 -0.77 -20.39 7.62
N TYR A 186 -0.09 -19.83 8.60
CA TYR A 186 1.02 -18.91 8.38
C TYR A 186 2.32 -19.70 8.15
N GLU A 187 3.03 -19.43 7.06
CA GLU A 187 4.28 -20.15 6.69
C GLU A 187 5.39 -20.02 7.76
N PHE A 188 5.23 -19.08 8.68
CA PHE A 188 6.21 -18.75 9.72
C PHE A 188 5.73 -19.08 11.15
N THR A 189 4.54 -19.67 11.32
CA THR A 189 4.03 -20.07 12.64
C THR A 189 4.10 -21.58 12.80
N THR A 190 4.70 -22.03 13.90
CA THR A 190 4.65 -23.44 14.33
C THR A 190 3.27 -23.82 14.89
N LEU A 191 2.46 -22.82 15.26
CA LEU A 191 1.08 -22.97 15.72
C LEU A 191 0.17 -22.07 14.88
N THR A 192 -0.80 -22.67 14.23
CA THR A 192 -1.77 -21.97 13.38
C THR A 192 -2.90 -21.40 14.23
N PRO A 193 -3.13 -20.05 14.22
CA PRO A 193 -4.26 -19.47 14.93
C PRO A 193 -5.57 -19.88 14.26
N ASN A 194 -6.60 -20.10 15.08
CA ASN A 194 -7.96 -20.27 14.58
C ASN A 194 -8.64 -18.91 14.54
N LEU A 195 -9.15 -18.52 13.38
CA LEU A 195 -9.89 -17.28 13.18
C LEU A 195 -11.39 -17.59 13.06
N GLY A 196 -12.21 -16.78 13.70
CA GLY A 196 -13.65 -16.84 13.60
C GLY A 196 -14.27 -15.46 13.44
N VAL A 197 -15.31 -15.35 12.63
CA VAL A 197 -16.10 -14.13 12.48
C VAL A 197 -17.38 -14.30 13.26
N ALA A 198 -17.60 -13.44 14.24
CA ALA A 198 -18.83 -13.39 15.02
C ALA A 198 -19.67 -12.20 14.56
N ASP A 199 -20.90 -12.50 14.08
CA ASP A 199 -21.86 -11.46 13.74
C ASP A 199 -22.68 -11.10 14.98
N ILE A 200 -22.82 -9.81 15.23
CA ILE A 200 -23.59 -9.28 16.33
C ILE A 200 -24.36 -8.02 15.91
N ASP A 201 -25.68 -8.06 16.04
CA ASP A 201 -26.58 -7.02 15.60
C ASP A 201 -26.30 -6.64 14.12
N ASP A 202 -25.94 -5.40 13.81
CA ASP A 202 -25.63 -4.93 12.44
C ASP A 202 -24.13 -4.94 12.09
N GLY A 203 -23.28 -5.62 12.89
CA GLY A 203 -21.84 -5.64 12.69
C GLY A 203 -21.23 -7.03 12.83
N SER A 204 -19.97 -7.14 12.49
CA SER A 204 -19.17 -8.35 12.71
C SER A 204 -17.82 -8.01 13.36
N ILE A 205 -17.34 -8.90 14.21
CA ILE A 205 -16.01 -8.82 14.83
C ILE A 205 -15.19 -10.06 14.46
N LEU A 206 -13.93 -9.86 14.16
CA LEU A 206 -12.98 -10.92 13.88
C LEU A 206 -12.26 -11.31 15.16
N ILE A 207 -12.39 -12.58 15.54
CA ILE A 207 -11.83 -13.13 16.78
C ILE A 207 -10.73 -14.13 16.43
N ALA A 208 -9.56 -14.01 17.08
CA ALA A 208 -8.44 -14.93 16.92
C ALA A 208 -8.21 -15.72 18.22
N ASP A 209 -8.14 -17.05 18.12
CA ASP A 209 -7.60 -17.89 19.20
C ASP A 209 -6.07 -17.84 19.11
N ILE A 210 -5.44 -17.35 20.19
CA ILE A 210 -4.00 -17.18 20.30
C ILE A 210 -3.43 -18.38 21.07
N PRO A 211 -3.00 -19.46 20.38
CA PRO A 211 -2.42 -20.62 21.05
C PRO A 211 -1.00 -20.30 21.55
N GLY A 212 -0.65 -20.78 22.73
CA GLY A 212 0.75 -20.82 23.17
C GLY A 212 1.25 -19.70 24.09
N LEU A 213 0.36 -18.91 24.70
CA LEU A 213 0.71 -17.94 25.75
C LEU A 213 1.05 -18.56 27.11
N ILE A 214 1.27 -19.87 27.22
CA ILE A 214 1.48 -20.50 28.51
C ILE A 214 2.65 -21.47 28.48
N GLU A 215 3.49 -21.36 29.54
CA GLU A 215 4.64 -22.20 29.90
C GLU A 215 5.80 -22.20 28.87
N GLY A 216 6.72 -21.25 29.00
CA GLY A 216 8.04 -21.29 28.38
C GLY A 216 8.22 -20.45 27.13
N ALA A 217 7.28 -19.61 26.74
CA ALA A 217 7.46 -18.68 25.61
C ALA A 217 8.57 -17.65 25.90
N SER A 218 8.72 -17.23 27.15
CA SER A 218 9.77 -16.29 27.60
C SER A 218 11.17 -16.94 27.75
N GLU A 219 11.28 -18.27 27.73
CA GLU A 219 12.55 -19.00 27.89
C GLU A 219 13.25 -19.37 26.58
N GLY A 220 12.84 -18.79 25.45
CA GLY A 220 13.57 -18.91 24.16
C GLY A 220 13.43 -20.26 23.46
N LYS A 221 12.50 -21.12 23.85
CA LYS A 221 12.18 -22.35 23.12
C LYS A 221 11.09 -22.16 22.07
N GLY A 222 11.37 -21.35 21.05
CA GLY A 222 10.85 -21.63 19.71
C GLY A 222 9.46 -21.15 19.31
N LEU A 223 8.74 -20.33 20.08
CA LEU A 223 7.57 -19.60 19.58
C LEU A 223 8.03 -18.19 19.25
N GLY A 224 8.40 -17.99 18.00
CA GLY A 224 9.19 -16.86 17.58
C GLY A 224 8.49 -15.50 17.78
N ASP A 225 9.29 -14.45 17.92
CA ASP A 225 8.94 -13.03 17.90
C ASP A 225 7.93 -12.65 16.81
N GLN A 226 7.81 -13.47 15.76
CA GLN A 226 6.88 -13.29 14.67
C GLN A 226 5.43 -13.59 15.03
N PHE A 227 5.15 -14.62 15.85
CA PHE A 227 3.79 -14.97 16.27
C PHE A 227 3.22 -13.92 17.22
N LEU A 228 4.06 -13.44 18.13
CA LEU A 228 3.66 -12.47 19.15
C LEU A 228 3.44 -11.06 18.53
N ARG A 229 4.10 -10.73 17.40
CA ARG A 229 3.76 -9.55 16.59
C ARG A 229 2.32 -9.59 16.05
N HIS A 230 1.74 -10.77 15.90
CA HIS A 230 0.35 -10.91 15.44
C HIS A 230 -0.64 -10.63 16.57
N VAL A 231 -0.27 -10.97 17.81
CA VAL A 231 -1.08 -10.64 18.99
C VAL A 231 -1.07 -9.14 19.25
N GLU A 232 0.04 -8.46 19.01
CA GLU A 232 0.14 -7.00 19.06
C GLU A 232 -0.80 -6.28 18.08
N ARG A 233 -1.33 -7.01 17.09
CA ARG A 233 -2.26 -6.51 16.07
C ARG A 233 -3.73 -6.78 16.41
N THR A 234 -4.08 -7.06 17.67
CA THR A 234 -5.48 -7.14 18.12
C THR A 234 -5.87 -5.85 18.82
N ALA A 235 -7.10 -5.38 18.62
CA ALA A 235 -7.60 -4.17 19.26
C ALA A 235 -7.90 -4.38 20.73
N VAL A 236 -8.54 -5.52 21.08
CA VAL A 236 -9.01 -5.86 22.42
C VAL A 236 -8.60 -7.28 22.78
N LEU A 237 -8.31 -7.54 24.05
CA LEU A 237 -8.04 -8.87 24.57
C LEU A 237 -9.28 -9.43 25.29
N LEU A 238 -9.67 -10.66 24.96
CA LEU A 238 -10.65 -11.42 25.72
C LEU A 238 -9.93 -12.47 26.57
N HIS A 239 -9.84 -12.22 27.87
CA HIS A 239 -9.20 -13.10 28.82
C HIS A 239 -10.19 -14.15 29.35
N MET A 240 -10.03 -15.39 28.93
CA MET A 240 -10.93 -16.49 29.29
C MET A 240 -10.39 -17.31 30.44
N ILE A 241 -11.20 -17.43 31.51
CA ILE A 241 -10.85 -18.12 32.75
C ILE A 241 -11.91 -19.16 33.10
N ASP A 242 -11.49 -20.39 33.32
CA ASP A 242 -12.37 -21.46 33.72
C ASP A 242 -12.82 -21.24 35.16
N VAL A 243 -14.14 -21.24 35.42
CA VAL A 243 -14.74 -21.08 36.74
C VAL A 243 -14.33 -22.19 37.71
N TYR A 244 -14.05 -23.40 37.19
CA TYR A 244 -13.60 -24.54 37.99
C TYR A 244 -12.11 -24.48 38.35
N SER A 245 -11.44 -23.40 38.05
CA SER A 245 -10.06 -23.21 38.47
C SER A 245 -9.95 -23.08 39.97
N ASP A 246 -8.88 -23.65 40.57
CA ASP A 246 -8.62 -23.55 42.00
C ASP A 246 -8.50 -22.10 42.50
N ASP A 247 -7.82 -21.26 41.73
CA ASP A 247 -7.72 -19.82 41.93
C ASP A 247 -7.78 -19.06 40.60
N PRO A 248 -8.95 -18.55 40.20
CA PRO A 248 -9.10 -17.76 38.98
C PRO A 248 -8.30 -16.46 38.99
N ALA A 249 -8.13 -15.82 40.15
CA ALA A 249 -7.41 -14.58 40.28
C ALA A 249 -5.89 -14.80 40.09
N GLU A 250 -5.30 -15.86 40.64
CA GLU A 250 -3.91 -16.22 40.39
C GLU A 250 -3.63 -16.54 38.94
N LYS A 251 -4.53 -17.29 38.29
CA LYS A 251 -4.42 -17.61 36.84
C LYS A 251 -4.47 -16.35 35.99
N TYR A 252 -5.38 -15.44 36.28
CA TYR A 252 -5.41 -14.14 35.60
C TYR A 252 -4.09 -13.40 35.71
N GLN A 253 -3.59 -13.25 36.94
CA GLN A 253 -2.32 -12.54 37.18
C GLN A 253 -1.12 -13.24 36.52
N ALA A 254 -1.12 -14.57 36.44
CA ALA A 254 -0.05 -15.31 35.77
C ALA A 254 0.04 -14.93 34.28
N ILE A 255 -1.09 -14.91 33.57
CA ILE A 255 -1.15 -14.51 32.18
C ILE A 255 -0.80 -13.04 32.00
N ARG A 256 -1.30 -12.14 32.84
CA ARG A 256 -0.95 -10.70 32.80
C ARG A 256 0.56 -10.49 32.90
N ARG A 257 1.22 -11.14 33.86
CA ARG A 257 2.68 -11.08 34.00
C ARG A 257 3.43 -11.62 32.78
N GLU A 258 2.86 -12.58 32.09
CA GLU A 258 3.46 -13.10 30.85
C GLU A 258 3.29 -12.11 29.69
N LEU A 259 2.13 -11.49 29.53
CA LEU A 259 1.87 -10.43 28.57
C LEU A 259 2.80 -9.21 28.79
N GLU A 260 2.94 -8.76 30.05
CA GLU A 260 3.82 -7.65 30.43
C GLU A 260 5.30 -7.92 30.14
N LYS A 261 5.76 -9.15 30.36
CA LYS A 261 7.15 -9.55 30.04
C LYS A 261 7.41 -9.56 28.56
N TYR A 262 6.36 -9.79 27.78
CA TYR A 262 6.48 -9.94 26.36
C TYR A 262 6.46 -8.59 25.62
N SER A 263 5.44 -7.76 25.84
CA SER A 263 5.27 -6.45 25.20
C SER A 263 4.46 -5.53 26.10
N GLU A 264 5.02 -4.36 26.36
CA GLU A 264 4.36 -3.30 27.13
C GLU A 264 3.09 -2.83 26.41
N SER A 265 3.14 -2.72 25.08
CA SER A 265 1.99 -2.30 24.25
C SER A 265 0.82 -3.29 24.32
N LEU A 266 1.12 -4.59 24.44
CA LEU A 266 0.11 -5.63 24.59
C LEU A 266 -0.52 -5.64 25.97
N ALA A 267 0.27 -5.36 26.99
CA ALA A 267 -0.21 -5.24 28.38
C ALA A 267 -1.12 -4.01 28.60
N GLU A 268 -0.97 -2.97 27.80
CA GLU A 268 -1.79 -1.76 27.84
C GLU A 268 -3.11 -1.87 27.04
N ARG A 269 -3.30 -2.95 26.26
CA ARG A 269 -4.53 -3.15 25.47
C ARG A 269 -5.76 -3.25 26.36
N PRO A 270 -6.91 -2.69 25.93
CA PRO A 270 -8.19 -2.91 26.58
C PRO A 270 -8.47 -4.39 26.70
N GLU A 271 -8.97 -4.81 27.85
CA GLU A 271 -9.34 -6.22 28.06
C GLU A 271 -10.70 -6.39 28.67
N ILE A 272 -11.36 -7.51 28.32
CA ILE A 272 -12.56 -8.01 28.98
C ILE A 272 -12.25 -9.40 29.51
N ILE A 273 -12.71 -9.68 30.73
CA ILE A 273 -12.49 -10.98 31.38
C ILE A 273 -13.78 -11.79 31.27
N ALA A 274 -13.71 -12.98 30.68
CA ALA A 274 -14.80 -13.92 30.61
C ALA A 274 -14.57 -15.10 31.57
N LEU A 275 -15.42 -15.22 32.58
CA LEU A 275 -15.49 -16.41 33.41
C LEU A 275 -16.30 -17.46 32.66
N THR A 276 -15.67 -18.57 32.27
CA THR A 276 -16.22 -19.56 31.36
C THR A 276 -16.71 -20.79 32.09
N LYS A 277 -17.55 -21.61 31.41
CA LYS A 277 -18.12 -22.89 31.90
C LYS A 277 -19.02 -22.70 33.13
N CYS A 278 -19.80 -21.62 33.15
CA CYS A 278 -20.70 -21.29 34.25
C CYS A 278 -21.96 -22.13 34.28
N GLU A 279 -22.18 -23.06 33.33
CA GLU A 279 -23.33 -23.94 33.29
C GLU A 279 -23.42 -24.85 34.50
N GLY A 280 -24.59 -24.85 35.14
CA GLY A 280 -24.89 -25.74 36.26
C GLY A 280 -24.27 -25.35 37.60
N LEU A 281 -23.65 -24.16 37.71
CA LEU A 281 -23.18 -23.62 38.97
C LEU A 281 -24.22 -22.70 39.62
N ASP A 282 -24.14 -22.64 40.95
CA ASP A 282 -24.97 -21.71 41.71
C ASP A 282 -24.46 -20.25 41.48
N ASP A 283 -25.40 -19.31 41.36
CA ASP A 283 -25.13 -17.90 41.16
C ASP A 283 -24.22 -17.29 42.23
N GLU A 284 -24.26 -17.81 43.45
CA GLU A 284 -23.43 -17.39 44.59
C GLU A 284 -21.92 -17.69 44.31
N ILE A 285 -21.63 -18.85 43.72
CA ILE A 285 -20.26 -19.26 43.38
C ILE A 285 -19.74 -18.40 42.25
N ILE A 286 -20.56 -18.16 41.22
CA ILE A 286 -20.19 -17.29 40.09
C ILE A 286 -19.93 -15.88 40.59
N ALA A 287 -20.80 -15.34 41.45
CA ALA A 287 -20.62 -14.02 42.05
C ALA A 287 -19.34 -13.88 42.89
N MET A 288 -19.02 -14.95 43.68
CA MET A 288 -17.82 -14.99 44.50
C MET A 288 -16.56 -14.97 43.60
N GLN A 289 -16.48 -15.77 42.57
CA GLN A 289 -15.36 -15.85 41.67
C GLN A 289 -15.22 -14.53 40.82
N SER A 290 -16.34 -14.00 40.35
CA SER A 290 -16.36 -12.71 39.65
C SER A 290 -15.83 -11.57 40.55
N THR A 291 -16.25 -11.55 41.83
CA THR A 291 -15.77 -10.54 42.79
C THR A 291 -14.27 -10.70 43.07
N ALA A 292 -13.75 -11.93 43.14
CA ALA A 292 -12.35 -12.20 43.31
C ALA A 292 -11.51 -11.67 42.10
N LEU A 293 -12.01 -11.91 40.89
CA LEU A 293 -11.39 -11.41 39.66
C LEU A 293 -11.45 -9.88 39.57
N GLN A 294 -12.57 -9.25 39.90
CA GLN A 294 -12.72 -7.79 39.86
C GLN A 294 -11.70 -7.06 40.76
N LYS A 295 -11.29 -7.68 41.89
CA LYS A 295 -10.29 -7.10 42.77
C LYS A 295 -8.90 -7.01 42.17
N VAL A 296 -8.56 -7.89 41.22
CA VAL A 296 -7.26 -7.99 40.57
C VAL A 296 -7.26 -7.49 39.13
N ALA A 297 -8.43 -7.23 38.56
CA ALA A 297 -8.65 -6.91 37.16
C ALA A 297 -8.39 -5.43 36.78
N ASN A 298 -7.88 -4.61 37.71
CA ASN A 298 -7.55 -3.19 37.46
C ASN A 298 -8.64 -2.38 36.73
N GLY A 299 -9.93 -2.72 36.96
CA GLY A 299 -11.07 -2.07 36.35
C GLY A 299 -11.60 -2.74 35.07
N ALA A 300 -10.99 -3.80 34.56
CA ALA A 300 -11.51 -4.55 33.44
C ALA A 300 -12.87 -5.22 33.78
N PRO A 301 -13.85 -5.17 32.89
CA PRO A 301 -15.15 -5.80 33.12
C PRO A 301 -15.03 -7.33 33.18
N VAL A 302 -15.76 -7.95 34.12
CA VAL A 302 -15.82 -9.40 34.30
C VAL A 302 -17.23 -9.88 33.94
N VAL A 303 -17.33 -10.79 32.98
CA VAL A 303 -18.61 -11.34 32.48
C VAL A 303 -18.58 -12.86 32.64
N ALA A 304 -19.64 -13.40 33.23
CA ALA A 304 -19.85 -14.86 33.32
C ALA A 304 -20.53 -15.36 32.05
N ILE A 305 -19.96 -16.41 31.44
CA ILE A 305 -20.51 -16.99 30.21
C ILE A 305 -20.57 -18.51 30.24
N SER A 306 -21.51 -19.07 29.49
CA SER A 306 -21.50 -20.45 29.11
C SER A 306 -21.55 -20.60 27.58
N SER A 307 -20.53 -21.18 27.01
CA SER A 307 -20.50 -21.49 25.56
C SER A 307 -21.46 -22.65 25.22
N GLN A 308 -21.89 -23.49 26.19
CA GLN A 308 -22.80 -24.60 25.95
C GLN A 308 -24.25 -24.15 25.93
N THR A 309 -24.66 -23.29 26.88
CA THR A 309 -26.03 -22.80 27.01
C THR A 309 -26.24 -21.48 26.25
N HIS A 310 -25.18 -20.85 25.77
CA HIS A 310 -25.13 -19.50 25.17
C HIS A 310 -25.45 -18.35 26.13
N ASP A 311 -25.54 -18.64 27.45
CA ASP A 311 -25.80 -17.61 28.45
C ASP A 311 -24.63 -16.61 28.52
N GLY A 312 -24.94 -15.32 28.55
CA GLY A 312 -23.95 -14.22 28.61
C GLY A 312 -23.15 -13.98 27.31
N VAL A 313 -23.20 -14.88 26.32
CA VAL A 313 -22.38 -14.79 25.09
C VAL A 313 -22.75 -13.57 24.27
N THR A 314 -24.04 -13.31 24.06
CA THR A 314 -24.48 -12.14 23.24
C THR A 314 -24.11 -10.82 23.90
N GLU A 315 -24.22 -10.74 25.22
CA GLU A 315 -23.84 -9.54 25.97
C GLU A 315 -22.33 -9.31 25.88
N LEU A 316 -21.54 -10.38 26.05
CA LEU A 316 -20.08 -10.31 25.88
C LEU A 316 -19.68 -9.82 24.47
N LEU A 317 -20.33 -10.34 23.42
CA LEU A 317 -20.03 -9.92 22.04
C LEU A 317 -20.35 -8.44 21.81
N ARG A 318 -21.44 -7.92 22.40
CA ARG A 318 -21.77 -6.47 22.34
C ARG A 318 -20.71 -5.63 23.04
N MET A 319 -20.29 -6.04 24.23
CA MET A 319 -19.22 -5.34 24.97
C MET A 319 -17.90 -5.33 24.17
N LEU A 320 -17.54 -6.47 23.56
CA LEU A 320 -16.34 -6.57 22.72
C LEU A 320 -16.43 -5.63 21.51
N ARG A 321 -17.58 -5.61 20.82
CA ARG A 321 -17.80 -4.70 19.67
C ARG A 321 -17.64 -3.23 20.08
N ASP A 322 -18.27 -2.84 21.18
CA ASP A 322 -18.25 -1.45 21.64
C ASP A 322 -16.83 -1.04 22.09
N GLU A 323 -16.08 -1.95 22.74
CA GLU A 323 -14.68 -1.66 23.12
C GLU A 323 -13.75 -1.59 21.90
N VAL A 324 -13.94 -2.46 20.90
CA VAL A 324 -13.21 -2.40 19.62
C VAL A 324 -13.47 -1.07 18.89
N ALA A 325 -14.72 -0.60 18.85
CA ALA A 325 -15.07 0.68 18.24
C ALA A 325 -14.38 1.83 18.97
N GLY A 326 -14.46 1.87 20.30
CA GLY A 326 -13.79 2.91 21.11
C GLY A 326 -12.26 2.87 21.01
N TYR A 327 -11.67 1.69 20.86
CA TYR A 327 -10.22 1.57 20.62
C TYR A 327 -9.82 2.17 19.27
N ARG A 328 -10.57 1.88 18.21
CA ARG A 328 -10.32 2.42 16.87
C ARG A 328 -10.47 3.92 16.78
N GLU A 329 -11.46 4.49 17.47
CA GLU A 329 -11.64 5.95 17.56
C GLU A 329 -10.44 6.61 18.24
N ARG A 330 -9.96 6.07 19.36
CA ARG A 330 -8.77 6.57 20.06
C ARG A 330 -7.49 6.48 19.22
N GLU A 331 -7.30 5.41 18.46
CA GLU A 331 -6.16 5.29 17.54
C GLU A 331 -6.22 6.35 16.42
N ALA A 332 -7.42 6.60 15.87
CA ALA A 332 -7.60 7.62 14.83
C ALA A 332 -7.25 9.02 15.32
N GLU A 333 -7.71 9.39 16.54
CA GLU A 333 -7.37 10.68 17.15
C GLU A 333 -5.87 10.88 17.37
N ILE A 334 -5.16 9.83 17.82
CA ILE A 334 -3.68 9.87 18.02
C ILE A 334 -2.93 10.05 16.70
N VAL A 335 -3.45 9.52 15.60
CA VAL A 335 -2.84 9.67 14.28
C VAL A 335 -3.02 11.10 13.77
N ASP A 336 -4.22 11.67 13.91
CA ASP A 336 -4.51 13.06 13.51
C ASP A 336 -3.66 14.07 14.31
N GLU A 337 -3.51 13.89 15.64
CA GLU A 337 -2.63 14.75 16.44
C GLU A 337 -1.15 14.68 16.03
N LYS A 338 -0.66 13.52 15.58
CA LYS A 338 0.72 13.37 15.12
C LYS A 338 0.97 13.96 13.74
N GLU A 339 -0.05 14.03 12.88
CA GLU A 339 0.07 14.68 11.57
C GLU A 339 0.08 16.22 11.68
N GLU A 340 -0.58 16.81 12.69
CA GLU A 340 -0.55 18.26 12.93
C GLU A 340 0.79 18.77 13.50
N ASP A 341 1.56 17.93 14.19
CA ASP A 341 2.81 18.36 14.87
C ASP A 341 4.08 18.22 14.00
N LEU A 342 4.01 17.69 12.79
CA LEU A 342 5.15 17.66 11.88
C LEU A 342 5.19 18.94 11.05
N PRO A 343 6.20 19.84 11.25
CA PRO A 343 6.37 20.97 10.36
C PRO A 343 6.68 20.44 8.98
N THR A 344 5.67 20.46 8.10
CA THR A 344 5.84 20.12 6.69
C THR A 344 6.71 21.21 6.06
N ILE A 345 8.02 21.01 6.03
CA ILE A 345 8.92 21.78 5.15
C ILE A 345 8.66 21.26 3.74
N SER A 346 7.58 21.71 3.13
CA SER A 346 7.40 21.55 1.70
C SER A 346 8.34 22.55 1.02
N LEU A 347 9.46 22.09 0.51
CA LEU A 347 10.13 22.76 -0.58
C LEU A 347 9.12 22.84 -1.73
N ASP A 348 8.89 24.04 -2.24
CA ASP A 348 7.95 24.29 -3.33
C ASP A 348 8.19 23.26 -4.43
N ASP A 349 7.22 22.39 -4.72
CA ASP A 349 7.35 21.30 -5.71
C ASP A 349 7.83 21.81 -7.07
N GLN A 350 7.58 23.09 -7.38
CA GLN A 350 8.07 23.77 -8.58
C GLN A 350 9.59 23.98 -8.56
N VAL A 351 10.18 24.28 -7.42
CA VAL A 351 11.65 24.51 -7.31
C VAL A 351 12.41 23.21 -7.45
N ILE A 352 11.88 22.11 -6.90
CA ILE A 352 12.48 20.78 -7.04
C ILE A 352 12.30 20.27 -8.46
N SER A 353 11.15 20.51 -9.10
CA SER A 353 10.87 20.04 -10.47
C SER A 353 11.71 20.74 -11.53
N ASP A 354 12.15 21.98 -11.30
CA ASP A 354 12.96 22.77 -12.25
C ASP A 354 14.48 22.59 -12.06
N ALA A 355 14.92 21.96 -10.97
CA ALA A 355 16.32 21.67 -10.72
C ALA A 355 16.89 20.66 -11.73
N TRP A 356 18.06 20.96 -12.24
CA TRP A 356 18.81 20.07 -13.13
C TRP A 356 20.30 20.11 -12.81
N SER A 357 21.03 19.08 -13.20
CA SER A 357 22.48 18.99 -13.07
C SER A 357 23.10 18.42 -14.35
N VAL A 358 24.35 18.86 -14.62
CA VAL A 358 25.16 18.36 -15.73
C VAL A 358 26.41 17.75 -15.14
N ARG A 359 26.74 16.54 -15.54
CA ARG A 359 27.95 15.83 -15.14
C ARG A 359 28.71 15.37 -16.38
N ARG A 360 29.99 15.70 -16.47
CA ARG A 360 30.90 15.14 -17.46
C ARG A 360 31.30 13.74 -17.05
N VAL A 361 31.17 12.76 -17.96
CA VAL A 361 31.65 11.41 -17.77
C VAL A 361 33.13 11.41 -18.15
N SER A 362 34.03 11.35 -17.17
CA SER A 362 35.47 11.19 -17.44
C SER A 362 35.67 9.81 -18.06
N GLY A 363 36.27 9.73 -19.22
CA GLY A 363 36.53 8.49 -19.93
C GLY A 363 37.18 7.45 -18.99
N ALA A 364 36.53 6.32 -18.79
CA ALA A 364 37.18 5.14 -18.26
C ALA A 364 38.21 4.68 -19.31
N GLU A 365 39.40 4.30 -18.83
CA GLU A 365 40.46 3.72 -19.64
C GLU A 365 39.90 2.58 -20.50
N SER A 366 40.20 2.67 -21.79
CA SER A 366 39.84 1.71 -22.82
C SER A 366 40.32 0.30 -22.44
N ASN A 367 39.42 -0.55 -21.96
CA ASN A 367 39.59 -1.99 -22.10
C ASN A 367 38.90 -2.38 -23.42
N GLU A 368 39.72 -2.90 -24.33
CA GLU A 368 39.33 -3.46 -25.62
C GLU A 368 38.28 -4.56 -25.44
N THR A 369 37.02 -4.23 -25.57
CA THR A 369 35.97 -5.18 -25.95
C THR A 369 35.07 -4.48 -26.95
N ASP A 370 35.03 -5.06 -28.15
CA ASP A 370 34.22 -4.67 -29.30
C ASP A 370 32.72 -4.73 -28.99
N ASP A 371 32.20 -3.70 -28.38
CA ASP A 371 30.77 -3.34 -28.43
C ASP A 371 30.69 -1.83 -28.66
N GLU A 372 29.99 -1.43 -29.71
CA GLU A 372 29.73 -0.04 -30.12
C GLU A 372 28.87 0.69 -29.07
N ASP A 373 29.33 0.80 -27.82
CA ASP A 373 28.76 1.72 -26.85
C ASP A 373 29.27 3.13 -27.22
N GLU A 374 28.37 3.91 -27.84
CA GLU A 374 28.56 5.33 -28.12
C GLU A 374 29.12 6.03 -26.88
N ASN A 375 30.31 6.65 -27.00
CA ASN A 375 31.05 7.28 -25.91
C ASN A 375 30.27 8.51 -25.37
N ILE A 376 29.37 8.29 -24.42
CA ILE A 376 28.59 9.36 -23.78
C ILE A 376 29.56 10.27 -23.02
N GLU A 377 29.60 11.56 -23.39
CA GLU A 377 30.51 12.56 -22.78
C GLU A 377 29.85 13.30 -21.61
N PHE A 378 28.53 13.52 -21.68
CA PHE A 378 27.81 14.30 -20.68
C PHE A 378 26.49 13.62 -20.31
N ILE A 379 26.18 13.57 -19.00
CA ILE A 379 24.92 13.13 -18.47
C ILE A 379 24.20 14.33 -17.85
N VAL A 380 22.96 14.55 -18.28
CA VAL A 380 22.05 15.55 -17.73
C VAL A 380 20.97 14.87 -16.91
N ALA A 381 20.79 15.29 -15.66
CA ALA A 381 19.76 14.80 -14.77
C ALA A 381 18.86 15.94 -14.29
N GLY A 382 17.57 15.68 -14.14
CA GLY A 382 16.59 16.63 -13.63
C GLY A 382 15.17 16.22 -14.03
N ALA A 383 14.24 16.22 -13.07
CA ALA A 383 12.89 15.69 -13.25
C ALA A 383 12.18 16.27 -14.50
N LYS A 384 12.24 17.57 -14.70
CA LYS A 384 11.56 18.25 -15.81
C LYS A 384 12.18 17.93 -17.17
N ILE A 385 13.50 17.97 -17.29
CA ILE A 385 14.17 17.71 -18.58
C ILE A 385 14.11 16.22 -18.95
N GLU A 386 14.20 15.32 -17.97
CA GLU A 386 14.00 13.88 -18.20
C GLU A 386 12.58 13.56 -18.65
N LYS A 387 11.56 14.26 -18.09
CA LYS A 387 10.19 14.13 -18.57
C LYS A 387 10.07 14.50 -20.04
N PHE A 388 10.70 15.59 -20.47
CA PHE A 388 10.72 15.97 -21.90
C PHE A 388 11.49 14.97 -22.76
N ALA A 389 12.61 14.45 -22.28
CA ALA A 389 13.39 13.44 -23.00
C ALA A 389 12.59 12.15 -23.21
N ARG A 390 11.92 11.61 -22.19
CA ARG A 390 11.05 10.42 -22.29
C ARG A 390 9.89 10.58 -23.28
N ARG A 391 9.41 11.82 -23.49
CA ARG A 391 8.34 12.14 -24.45
C ARG A 391 8.86 12.47 -25.85
N THR A 392 10.17 12.52 -26.04
CA THR A 392 10.80 12.84 -27.33
C THR A 392 10.96 11.57 -28.14
N ASN A 393 10.57 11.64 -29.43
CA ASN A 393 10.87 10.59 -30.39
C ASN A 393 12.25 10.87 -30.99
N PHE A 394 13.27 10.08 -30.59
CA PHE A 394 14.65 10.25 -31.04
C PHE A 394 14.86 9.86 -32.52
N ASP A 395 13.96 9.07 -33.11
CA ASP A 395 14.01 8.75 -34.54
C ASP A 395 13.59 9.95 -35.43
N GLN A 396 13.00 10.99 -34.83
CA GLN A 396 12.51 12.16 -35.54
C GLN A 396 13.38 13.37 -35.26
N PHE A 397 14.11 13.81 -36.25
CA PHE A 397 15.01 14.96 -36.20
C PHE A 397 14.38 16.24 -35.61
N GLU A 398 13.16 16.62 -36.04
CA GLU A 398 12.46 17.79 -35.51
C GLU A 398 12.12 17.67 -34.02
N SER A 399 11.89 16.44 -33.52
CA SER A 399 11.60 16.18 -32.10
C SER A 399 12.85 16.37 -31.24
N VAL A 400 14.00 15.90 -31.72
CA VAL A 400 15.30 16.10 -31.05
C VAL A 400 15.68 17.58 -31.03
N ASN A 401 15.46 18.32 -32.12
CA ASN A 401 15.70 19.77 -32.16
C ASN A 401 14.82 20.53 -31.16
N ARG A 402 13.57 20.10 -30.99
CA ARG A 402 12.71 20.66 -29.95
C ARG A 402 13.31 20.43 -28.54
N LEU A 403 13.82 19.24 -28.28
CA LEU A 403 14.48 18.93 -26.99
C LEU A 403 15.71 19.84 -26.78
N ARG A 404 16.54 20.06 -27.81
CA ARG A 404 17.64 21.01 -27.78
C ARG A 404 17.17 22.45 -27.48
N ASP A 405 16.04 22.89 -28.05
CA ASP A 405 15.48 24.22 -27.78
C ASP A 405 14.98 24.31 -26.31
N ILE A 406 14.43 23.25 -25.75
CA ILE A 406 14.03 23.19 -24.34
C ILE A 406 15.29 23.28 -23.45
N MET A 407 16.33 22.50 -23.73
CA MET A 407 17.61 22.57 -23.01
C MET A 407 18.21 23.98 -23.04
N ARG A 408 18.14 24.66 -24.17
CA ARG A 408 18.61 26.04 -24.31
C ARG A 408 17.80 27.00 -23.42
N LYS A 409 16.46 26.87 -23.41
CA LYS A 409 15.57 27.70 -22.57
C LYS A 409 15.76 27.44 -21.06
N MET A 410 16.11 26.24 -20.69
CA MET A 410 16.40 25.88 -19.29
C MET A 410 17.83 26.24 -18.85
N GLY A 411 18.68 26.71 -19.76
CA GLY A 411 20.06 27.05 -19.46
C GLY A 411 21.04 25.87 -19.48
N ILE A 412 20.55 24.64 -19.72
CA ILE A 412 21.37 23.41 -19.73
C ILE A 412 22.44 23.48 -20.81
N THR A 413 22.10 23.96 -22.02
CA THR A 413 23.05 24.11 -23.12
C THR A 413 24.21 25.02 -22.74
N HIS A 414 23.95 26.12 -22.01
CA HIS A 414 24.99 27.01 -21.55
C HIS A 414 25.95 26.33 -20.55
N GLU A 415 25.42 25.55 -19.66
CA GLU A 415 26.24 24.82 -18.68
C GLU A 415 27.08 23.71 -19.34
N LEU A 416 26.51 22.97 -20.31
CA LEU A 416 27.27 22.01 -21.12
C LEU A 416 28.47 22.64 -21.82
N LEU A 417 28.26 23.78 -22.49
CA LEU A 417 29.35 24.54 -23.13
C LEU A 417 30.38 25.02 -22.11
N ARG A 418 29.95 25.46 -20.92
CA ARG A 418 30.86 25.87 -19.83
C ARG A 418 31.73 24.72 -19.34
N GLN A 419 31.21 23.50 -19.34
CA GLN A 419 31.94 22.29 -18.96
C GLN A 419 32.77 21.69 -20.10
N GLY A 420 32.78 22.34 -21.27
CA GLY A 420 33.64 21.99 -22.40
C GLY A 420 32.98 21.10 -23.45
N ALA A 421 31.64 21.00 -23.47
CA ALA A 421 30.94 20.32 -24.56
C ALA A 421 31.14 21.06 -25.89
N ILE A 422 31.31 20.31 -26.97
CA ILE A 422 31.36 20.79 -28.35
C ILE A 422 30.12 20.33 -29.10
N GLY A 423 29.89 20.82 -30.33
CA GLY A 423 28.71 20.47 -31.09
C GLY A 423 28.47 18.99 -31.31
N GLU A 424 29.54 18.22 -31.46
CA GLU A 424 29.52 16.76 -31.68
C GLU A 424 29.48 15.94 -30.39
N SER A 425 29.55 16.60 -29.20
CA SER A 425 29.52 15.90 -27.92
C SER A 425 28.19 15.14 -27.72
N LEU A 426 28.30 13.87 -27.34
CA LEU A 426 27.18 13.01 -27.05
C LEU A 426 26.62 13.23 -25.63
N ILE A 427 25.37 13.57 -25.58
CA ILE A 427 24.64 13.91 -24.36
C ILE A 427 23.54 12.87 -24.10
N GLN A 428 23.46 12.39 -22.89
CA GLN A 428 22.36 11.57 -22.41
C GLN A 428 21.55 12.31 -21.33
N ILE A 429 20.24 12.28 -21.42
CA ILE A 429 19.33 12.84 -20.41
C ILE A 429 18.64 11.70 -19.66
N GLY A 430 19.01 11.50 -18.39
CA GLY A 430 18.53 10.34 -17.61
C GLY A 430 18.81 9.02 -18.34
N GLU A 431 17.78 8.23 -18.61
CA GLU A 431 17.86 6.94 -19.32
C GLU A 431 17.51 7.06 -20.82
N SER A 432 17.52 8.28 -21.39
CA SER A 432 17.16 8.44 -22.82
C SER A 432 18.30 8.00 -23.74
N MET A 433 17.98 7.83 -25.04
CA MET A 433 19.00 7.62 -26.05
C MET A 433 19.96 8.82 -26.13
N PRO A 434 21.27 8.59 -26.30
CA PRO A 434 22.24 9.65 -26.48
C PRO A 434 22.00 10.40 -27.79
N PHE A 435 22.30 11.70 -27.82
CA PHE A 435 22.18 12.56 -28.99
C PHE A 435 23.23 13.67 -28.98
N THR A 436 23.52 14.30 -30.13
CA THR A 436 24.51 15.34 -30.25
C THR A 436 23.97 16.71 -29.79
N LEU A 437 24.86 17.58 -29.27
CA LEU A 437 24.48 18.90 -28.77
C LEU A 437 23.99 19.83 -29.88
N VAL A 438 24.60 19.77 -31.06
CA VAL A 438 24.27 20.56 -32.24
C VAL A 438 23.88 19.63 -33.38
N GLU A 439 23.08 20.16 -34.27
CA GLU A 439 22.65 19.53 -35.50
C GLU A 439 23.88 19.27 -36.41
N GLN A 440 24.06 18.00 -36.86
CA GLN A 440 24.99 17.64 -37.92
C GLN A 440 24.40 17.86 -39.30
#